data_07ace894769b40beb71f37801c936961
#
_entry.id   07ace894769b40beb71f37801c936961
#
_cell.length_a   1.000
_cell.length_b   1.000
_cell.length_c   1.000
_cell.angle_alpha   90.00
_cell.angle_beta   90.00
_cell.angle_gamma   90.00
#
_symmetry.space_group_name_H-M   'P 1'
#
loop_
_entity.id
_entity.type
_entity.pdbx_description
1 polymer ?
#
loop_
_entity_poly.entity_id
_entity_poly.type
_entity_poly.pdbx_seq_one_letter_code
_entity_poly.pdbx_strand_id
1 'polypeptide(L)'
;GKSHLGAWIEQQDLENVHRIGAQRNLNFNEDIALKSYSQAENFVFYGTDNKGYVERKDKAYRWEWGKYTTKLVDDFENVLAALIALKNNENELFVRRCREAEKCNISKPGVPITVLDKLQSIWKEVLPQRELILEDSKFYATFEKNGEPVKYSANQMSDGERAVLYLAAQVLCVPENKMLIMDEPEIHLHRSIMNRLWMALER
;
A
#
# COMPACT_ATOMS: atom_id res chain seq x y z
N GLY A 1 12.02 -11.58 21.18
CA GLY A 1 12.68 -11.54 19.87
C GLY A 1 12.33 -10.27 19.10
N LYS A 2 12.75 -10.15 17.83
CA LYS A 2 12.57 -8.95 16.99
C LYS A 2 11.10 -8.51 16.89
N SER A 3 10.17 -9.43 16.62
CA SER A 3 8.74 -9.14 16.51
C SER A 3 8.13 -8.58 17.81
N HIS A 4 8.60 -9.03 18.97
CA HIS A 4 8.17 -8.48 20.26
C HIS A 4 8.65 -7.05 20.46
N LEU A 5 9.88 -6.75 20.02
CA LEU A 5 10.41 -5.38 20.09
C LEU A 5 9.60 -4.45 19.18
N GLY A 6 9.32 -4.85 17.94
CA GLY A 6 8.48 -4.07 17.03
C GLY A 6 7.07 -3.83 17.59
N ALA A 7 6.45 -4.86 18.18
CA ALA A 7 5.16 -4.74 18.83
C ALA A 7 5.21 -3.79 20.05
N TRP A 8 6.25 -3.88 20.86
CA TRP A 8 6.44 -3.00 22.01
C TRP A 8 6.62 -1.53 21.58
N ILE A 9 7.43 -1.25 20.54
CA ILE A 9 7.60 0.11 20.02
C ILE A 9 6.26 0.67 19.52
N GLU A 10 5.48 -0.12 18.74
CA GLU A 10 4.17 0.30 18.24
C GLU A 10 3.21 0.65 19.41
N GLN A 11 3.25 -0.11 20.49
CA GLN A 11 2.40 0.15 21.65
C GLN A 11 2.77 1.42 22.43
N GLN A 12 4.00 1.93 22.32
CA GLN A 12 4.39 3.19 22.94
C GLN A 12 3.76 4.41 22.25
N ASP A 13 3.50 4.30 20.94
CA ASP A 13 2.91 5.39 20.15
C ASP A 13 2.05 4.82 19.01
N LEU A 14 0.83 4.43 19.35
CA LEU A 14 -0.13 3.84 18.41
C LEU A 14 -0.51 4.78 17.26
N GLU A 15 -0.42 6.08 17.49
CA GLU A 15 -0.76 7.07 16.46
C GLU A 15 0.34 7.23 15.41
N ASN A 16 1.60 7.26 15.83
CA ASN A 16 2.71 7.61 14.93
C ASN A 16 3.54 6.41 14.47
N VAL A 17 3.31 5.22 15.02
CA VAL A 17 4.01 4.00 14.61
C VAL A 17 3.05 3.07 13.89
N HIS A 18 3.35 2.72 12.64
CA HIS A 18 2.64 1.68 11.89
C HIS A 18 3.54 0.47 11.72
N ARG A 19 3.02 -0.73 12.02
CA ARG A 19 3.79 -1.96 11.91
C ARG A 19 3.17 -2.93 10.91
N ILE A 20 4.00 -3.42 9.99
CA ILE A 20 3.70 -4.52 9.09
C ILE A 20 4.18 -5.81 9.77
N GLY A 21 3.25 -6.70 10.12
CA GLY A 21 3.56 -7.96 10.81
C GLY A 21 4.33 -8.95 9.94
N ALA A 22 5.06 -9.87 10.59
CA ALA A 22 5.82 -10.92 9.91
C ALA A 22 4.89 -11.91 9.19
N GLN A 23 3.83 -12.33 9.87
CA GLN A 23 2.82 -13.24 9.30
C GLN A 23 1.76 -12.43 8.56
N ARG A 24 1.76 -12.52 7.23
CA ARG A 24 0.83 -11.78 6.36
C ARG A 24 0.26 -12.68 5.28
N ASN A 25 -1.05 -12.55 5.04
CA ASN A 25 -1.72 -13.18 3.91
C ASN A 25 -1.47 -12.35 2.64
N LEU A 26 -0.88 -12.97 1.62
CA LEU A 26 -0.65 -12.34 0.32
C LEU A 26 -1.73 -12.71 -0.71
N ASN A 27 -2.79 -13.40 -0.30
CA ASN A 27 -3.95 -13.64 -1.14
C ASN A 27 -4.95 -12.50 -0.97
N PHE A 28 -5.60 -12.11 -2.04
CA PHE A 28 -6.65 -11.10 -2.05
C PHE A 28 -7.61 -11.34 -3.21
N ASN A 29 -8.81 -10.78 -3.14
CA ASN A 29 -9.78 -10.83 -4.21
C ASN A 29 -9.42 -9.79 -5.29
N GLU A 30 -9.53 -10.16 -6.57
CA GLU A 30 -9.32 -9.23 -7.69
C GLU A 30 -10.32 -8.08 -7.68
N ASP A 31 -11.56 -8.34 -7.27
CA ASP A 31 -12.61 -7.33 -7.15
C ASP A 31 -12.45 -6.55 -5.84
N ILE A 32 -11.61 -5.51 -5.88
CA ILE A 32 -11.34 -4.67 -4.72
C ILE A 32 -12.53 -3.75 -4.47
N ALA A 33 -13.15 -3.89 -3.30
CA ALA A 33 -14.26 -3.04 -2.90
C ALA A 33 -13.81 -1.58 -2.76
N LEU A 34 -14.50 -0.68 -3.47
CA LEU A 34 -14.24 0.76 -3.35
C LEU A 34 -14.65 1.26 -1.96
N LYS A 35 -13.76 2.00 -1.33
CA LYS A 35 -13.94 2.65 -0.02
C LYS A 35 -13.66 4.14 -0.14
N SER A 36 -14.25 4.94 0.74
CA SER A 36 -13.79 6.32 0.91
C SER A 36 -12.35 6.33 1.42
N TYR A 37 -11.60 7.40 1.15
CA TYR A 37 -10.20 7.49 1.59
C TYR A 37 -10.06 7.29 3.10
N SER A 38 -10.87 8.00 3.90
CA SER A 38 -10.83 7.87 5.37
C SER A 38 -11.19 6.48 5.87
N GLN A 39 -12.16 5.81 5.25
CA GLN A 39 -12.54 4.45 5.61
C GLN A 39 -11.41 3.47 5.29
N ALA A 40 -10.83 3.56 4.09
CA ALA A 40 -9.75 2.69 3.67
C ALA A 40 -8.51 2.86 4.57
N GLU A 41 -8.13 4.11 4.87
CA GLU A 41 -7.06 4.45 5.80
C GLU A 41 -7.29 3.83 7.20
N ASN A 42 -8.50 3.97 7.74
CA ASN A 42 -8.84 3.39 9.04
C ASN A 42 -8.68 1.87 9.08
N PHE A 43 -9.05 1.16 8.01
CA PHE A 43 -8.84 -0.29 7.93
C PHE A 43 -7.35 -0.65 7.90
N VAL A 44 -6.51 0.11 7.20
CA VAL A 44 -5.06 -0.13 7.18
C VAL A 44 -4.44 0.10 8.55
N PHE A 45 -4.78 1.21 9.24
CA PHE A 45 -4.14 1.58 10.51
C PHE A 45 -4.71 0.88 11.72
N TYR A 46 -6.04 0.74 11.80
CA TYR A 46 -6.73 0.27 13.00
C TYR A 46 -7.42 -1.09 12.80
N GLY A 47 -7.50 -1.60 11.56
CA GLY A 47 -8.21 -2.83 11.22
C GLY A 47 -9.74 -2.69 11.28
N THR A 48 -10.27 -1.48 11.44
CA THR A 48 -11.69 -1.18 11.59
C THR A 48 -11.99 0.27 11.23
N ASP A 49 -13.22 0.58 10.82
CA ASP A 49 -13.75 1.93 10.65
C ASP A 49 -14.67 2.36 11.81
N ASN A 50 -14.73 1.57 12.89
CA ASN A 50 -15.49 1.92 14.08
C ASN A 50 -14.93 3.19 14.74
N LYS A 51 -15.75 4.25 14.77
CA LYS A 51 -15.36 5.58 15.25
C LYS A 51 -14.73 5.56 16.63
N GLY A 52 -15.26 4.78 17.57
CA GLY A 52 -14.76 4.74 18.93
C GLY A 52 -13.33 4.21 19.05
N TYR A 53 -12.90 3.28 18.18
CA TYR A 53 -11.51 2.80 18.12
C TYR A 53 -10.61 3.76 17.35
N VAL A 54 -11.09 4.29 16.23
CA VAL A 54 -10.35 5.25 15.42
C VAL A 54 -10.03 6.53 16.18
N GLU A 55 -11.01 7.10 16.91
CA GLU A 55 -10.82 8.31 17.70
C GLU A 55 -9.80 8.12 18.85
N ARG A 56 -9.79 6.94 19.47
CA ARG A 56 -8.81 6.58 20.50
C ARG A 56 -7.46 6.10 19.92
N LYS A 57 -7.33 6.03 18.60
CA LYS A 57 -6.13 5.49 17.93
C LYS A 57 -5.81 4.05 18.33
N ASP A 58 -6.85 3.28 18.65
CA ASP A 58 -6.73 1.93 19.18
C ASP A 58 -6.61 0.89 18.06
N LYS A 59 -5.57 0.07 18.10
CA LYS A 59 -5.26 -0.99 17.14
C LYS A 59 -5.68 -2.39 17.59
N ALA A 60 -6.55 -2.50 18.59
CA ALA A 60 -6.99 -3.79 19.11
C ALA A 60 -7.59 -4.69 18.03
N TYR A 61 -8.38 -4.15 17.11
CA TYR A 61 -8.92 -4.90 15.96
C TYR A 61 -7.82 -5.39 15.03
N ARG A 62 -6.84 -4.53 14.70
CA ARG A 62 -5.72 -4.90 13.83
C ARG A 62 -4.95 -6.10 14.38
N TRP A 63 -4.81 -6.18 15.70
CA TRP A 63 -4.03 -7.21 16.40
C TRP A 63 -4.88 -8.22 17.19
N GLU A 64 -6.15 -8.36 16.86
CA GLU A 64 -7.07 -9.30 17.54
C GLU A 64 -6.90 -9.33 19.05
N TRP A 65 -7.00 -8.15 19.68
CA TRP A 65 -6.96 -7.98 21.15
C TRP A 65 -5.76 -8.65 21.83
N GLY A 66 -4.57 -8.47 21.28
CA GLY A 66 -3.33 -8.90 21.93
C GLY A 66 -2.47 -9.90 21.17
N LYS A 67 -2.88 -10.34 19.98
CA LYS A 67 -2.06 -11.23 19.15
C LYS A 67 -1.00 -10.46 18.35
N TYR A 68 -0.29 -9.55 19.01
CA TYR A 68 0.63 -8.60 18.36
C TYR A 68 1.73 -9.25 17.52
N THR A 69 2.17 -10.47 17.86
CA THR A 69 3.27 -11.17 17.18
C THR A 69 2.85 -12.44 16.45
N THR A 70 1.63 -12.91 16.68
CA THR A 70 1.14 -14.20 16.14
C THR A 70 -0.05 -14.05 15.21
N LYS A 71 -0.60 -12.84 15.06
CA LYS A 71 -1.69 -12.56 14.14
C LYS A 71 -1.21 -12.76 12.71
N LEU A 72 -1.93 -13.58 11.96
CA LEU A 72 -1.87 -13.56 10.51
C LEU A 72 -2.60 -12.30 10.03
N VAL A 73 -1.83 -11.31 9.56
CA VAL A 73 -2.39 -10.06 9.05
C VAL A 73 -3.01 -10.33 7.68
N ASP A 74 -4.30 -10.01 7.55
CA ASP A 74 -5.10 -10.19 6.35
C ASP A 74 -5.71 -8.83 5.94
N ASP A 75 -4.84 -7.94 5.51
CA ASP A 75 -5.21 -6.55 5.19
C ASP A 75 -4.88 -6.14 3.75
N PHE A 76 -4.43 -7.07 2.90
CA PHE A 76 -3.95 -6.75 1.56
C PHE A 76 -5.02 -6.04 0.71
N GLU A 77 -6.27 -6.53 0.71
CA GLU A 77 -7.38 -5.87 0.00
C GLU A 77 -7.63 -4.45 0.54
N ASN A 78 -7.52 -4.26 1.85
CA ASN A 78 -7.67 -2.95 2.47
C ASN A 78 -6.57 -1.99 2.06
N VAL A 79 -5.33 -2.47 1.96
CA VAL A 79 -4.18 -1.69 1.49
C VAL A 79 -4.36 -1.26 0.03
N LEU A 80 -4.78 -2.17 -0.84
CA LEU A 80 -5.04 -1.86 -2.24
C LEU A 80 -6.24 -0.91 -2.39
N ALA A 81 -7.29 -1.09 -1.59
CA ALA A 81 -8.43 -0.16 -1.55
C ALA A 81 -8.00 1.24 -1.09
N ALA A 82 -7.11 1.33 -0.09
CA ALA A 82 -6.56 2.61 0.38
C ALA A 82 -5.74 3.31 -0.72
N LEU A 83 -4.90 2.57 -1.43
CA LEU A 83 -4.10 3.10 -2.52
C LEU A 83 -4.97 3.62 -3.68
N ILE A 84 -6.03 2.89 -4.06
CA ILE A 84 -6.99 3.32 -5.07
C ILE A 84 -7.73 4.58 -4.61
N ALA A 85 -8.18 4.61 -3.34
CA ALA A 85 -8.88 5.75 -2.77
C ALA A 85 -7.96 6.99 -2.71
N LEU A 86 -6.70 6.83 -2.33
CA LEU A 86 -5.69 7.90 -2.31
C LEU A 86 -5.47 8.48 -3.72
N LYS A 87 -5.22 7.61 -4.71
CA LYS A 87 -5.11 8.01 -6.13
C LYS A 87 -6.34 8.78 -6.61
N ASN A 88 -7.54 8.31 -6.28
CA ASN A 88 -8.78 8.97 -6.69
C ASN A 88 -8.91 10.36 -6.04
N ASN A 89 -8.57 10.48 -4.75
CA ASN A 89 -8.56 11.75 -4.04
C ASN A 89 -7.54 12.76 -4.64
N GLU A 90 -6.33 12.29 -4.98
CA GLU A 90 -5.33 13.11 -5.67
C GLU A 90 -5.83 13.64 -7.02
N ASN A 91 -6.47 12.76 -7.81
CA ASN A 91 -7.06 13.13 -9.10
C ASN A 91 -8.21 14.15 -8.97
N GLU A 92 -9.09 13.96 -7.99
CA GLU A 92 -10.19 14.92 -7.72
C GLU A 92 -9.65 16.29 -7.30
N LEU A 93 -8.62 16.31 -6.45
CA LEU A 93 -7.96 17.55 -6.05
C LEU A 93 -7.31 18.27 -7.23
N PHE A 94 -6.65 17.53 -8.10
CA PHE A 94 -6.05 18.08 -9.32
C PHE A 94 -7.11 18.69 -10.25
N VAL A 95 -8.18 17.94 -10.54
CA VAL A 95 -9.29 18.43 -11.39
C VAL A 95 -9.92 19.69 -10.80
N ARG A 96 -10.13 19.74 -9.47
CA ARG A 96 -10.65 20.92 -8.79
C ARG A 96 -9.73 22.13 -8.97
N ARG A 97 -8.43 21.97 -8.75
CA ARG A 97 -7.44 23.04 -8.97
C ARG A 97 -7.40 23.52 -10.41
N CYS A 98 -7.53 22.62 -11.39
CA CYS A 98 -7.62 23.00 -12.80
C CYS A 98 -8.86 23.87 -13.10
N ARG A 99 -10.02 23.49 -12.55
CA ARG A 99 -11.27 24.26 -12.70
C ARG A 99 -11.20 25.63 -12.02
N GLU A 100 -10.56 25.72 -10.87
CA GLU A 100 -10.31 26.99 -10.17
C GLU A 100 -9.38 27.90 -10.98
N ALA A 101 -8.29 27.36 -11.52
CA ALA A 101 -7.36 28.10 -12.38
C ALA A 101 -8.07 28.66 -13.63
N GLU A 102 -8.95 27.87 -14.25
CA GLU A 102 -9.76 28.29 -15.38
C GLU A 102 -10.69 29.46 -15.02
N LYS A 103 -11.40 29.38 -13.89
CA LYS A 103 -12.27 30.47 -13.40
C LYS A 103 -11.53 31.77 -13.10
N CYS A 104 -10.30 31.64 -12.59
CA CYS A 104 -9.45 32.78 -12.25
C CYS A 104 -8.61 33.27 -13.43
N ASN A 105 -8.71 32.67 -14.61
CA ASN A 105 -7.93 32.97 -15.80
C ASN A 105 -6.41 32.91 -15.56
N ILE A 106 -5.95 31.94 -14.77
CA ILE A 106 -4.54 31.65 -14.50
C ILE A 106 -4.10 30.34 -15.16
N SER A 107 -2.79 30.13 -15.30
CA SER A 107 -2.27 28.88 -15.88
C SER A 107 -2.67 27.66 -15.04
N LYS A 108 -3.06 26.56 -15.71
CA LYS A 108 -3.37 25.30 -15.04
C LYS A 108 -2.14 24.72 -14.35
N PRO A 109 -2.30 24.07 -13.19
CA PRO A 109 -1.19 23.40 -12.52
C PRO A 109 -0.66 22.26 -13.40
N GLY A 110 0.63 21.96 -13.26
CA GLY A 110 1.23 20.78 -13.88
C GLY A 110 0.61 19.48 -13.35
N VAL A 111 0.63 18.40 -14.13
CA VAL A 111 0.14 17.09 -13.72
C VAL A 111 0.99 16.59 -12.54
N PRO A 112 0.38 16.28 -11.38
CA PRO A 112 1.12 15.77 -10.24
C PRO A 112 1.54 14.31 -10.45
N ILE A 113 2.61 13.89 -9.79
CA ILE A 113 2.96 12.50 -9.64
C ILE A 113 2.01 11.92 -8.58
N THR A 114 1.19 10.95 -8.97
CA THR A 114 0.23 10.31 -8.08
C THR A 114 0.86 9.16 -7.27
N VAL A 115 0.16 8.69 -6.25
CA VAL A 115 0.58 7.51 -5.49
C VAL A 115 0.69 6.27 -6.39
N LEU A 116 -0.12 6.17 -7.45
CA LEU A 116 -0.03 5.08 -8.43
C LEU A 116 1.24 5.18 -9.26
N ASP A 117 1.62 6.39 -9.71
CA ASP A 117 2.87 6.60 -10.46
C ASP A 117 4.09 6.21 -9.60
N LYS A 118 4.05 6.54 -8.30
CA LYS A 118 5.09 6.13 -7.33
C LYS A 118 5.15 4.61 -7.21
N LEU A 119 4.00 3.94 -7.04
CA LEU A 119 3.94 2.48 -6.98
C LEU A 119 4.50 1.82 -8.25
N GLN A 120 4.11 2.31 -9.42
CA GLN A 120 4.60 1.81 -10.71
C GLN A 120 6.10 2.03 -10.87
N SER A 121 6.62 3.14 -10.39
CA SER A 121 8.07 3.43 -10.37
C SER A 121 8.83 2.44 -9.49
N ILE A 122 8.36 2.22 -8.25
CA ILE A 122 8.94 1.23 -7.33
C ILE A 122 8.88 -0.16 -7.96
N TRP A 123 7.73 -0.55 -8.50
CA TRP A 123 7.53 -1.83 -9.17
C TRP A 123 8.53 -2.04 -10.30
N LYS A 124 8.69 -1.05 -11.19
CA LYS A 124 9.62 -1.10 -12.33
C LYS A 124 11.09 -1.18 -11.90
N GLU A 125 11.46 -0.50 -10.82
CA GLU A 125 12.82 -0.57 -10.26
C GLU A 125 13.11 -1.96 -9.66
N VAL A 126 12.15 -2.55 -8.97
CA VAL A 126 12.29 -3.86 -8.31
C VAL A 126 12.18 -5.01 -9.29
N LEU A 127 11.25 -4.92 -10.24
CA LEU A 127 10.91 -5.92 -11.24
C LEU A 127 11.00 -5.35 -12.66
N PRO A 128 12.20 -5.03 -13.17
CA PRO A 128 12.40 -4.22 -14.37
C PRO A 128 11.81 -4.84 -15.65
N GLN A 129 11.58 -6.15 -15.68
CA GLN A 129 10.98 -6.85 -16.84
C GLN A 129 9.45 -6.91 -16.79
N ARG A 130 8.85 -6.23 -15.81
CA ARG A 130 7.39 -6.25 -15.60
C ARG A 130 6.86 -4.83 -15.47
N GLU A 131 5.62 -4.64 -15.88
CA GLU A 131 4.89 -3.40 -15.69
C GLU A 131 3.64 -3.67 -14.86
N LEU A 132 3.34 -2.76 -13.93
CA LEU A 132 2.15 -2.82 -13.11
C LEU A 132 1.08 -1.91 -13.73
N ILE A 133 -0.13 -2.43 -13.87
CA ILE A 133 -1.26 -1.71 -14.48
C ILE A 133 -2.43 -1.75 -13.51
N LEU A 134 -3.13 -0.63 -13.38
CA LEU A 134 -4.40 -0.52 -12.68
C LEU A 134 -5.49 -0.12 -13.68
N GLU A 135 -6.43 -1.04 -13.95
CA GLU A 135 -7.59 -0.84 -14.82
C GLU A 135 -8.84 -1.35 -14.10
N ASP A 136 -9.93 -0.59 -14.17
CA ASP A 136 -11.22 -0.95 -13.55
C ASP A 136 -11.10 -1.39 -12.08
N SER A 137 -10.22 -0.71 -11.32
CA SER A 137 -9.91 -1.03 -9.92
C SER A 137 -9.29 -2.41 -9.71
N LYS A 138 -8.72 -3.02 -10.76
CA LYS A 138 -8.01 -4.30 -10.70
C LYS A 138 -6.55 -4.11 -11.08
N PHE A 139 -5.69 -4.81 -10.35
CA PHE A 139 -4.26 -4.81 -10.63
C PHE A 139 -3.90 -5.94 -11.61
N TYR A 140 -3.07 -5.58 -12.58
CA TYR A 140 -2.49 -6.48 -13.57
C TYR A 140 -0.99 -6.27 -13.62
N ALA A 141 -0.26 -7.28 -14.06
CA ALA A 141 1.12 -7.12 -14.49
C ALA A 141 1.30 -7.58 -15.92
N THR A 142 2.31 -7.04 -16.59
CA THR A 142 2.70 -7.47 -17.94
C THR A 142 4.15 -7.91 -17.94
N PHE A 143 4.48 -8.83 -18.82
CA PHE A 143 5.85 -9.18 -19.17
C PHE A 143 5.94 -9.46 -20.67
N GLU A 144 7.12 -9.30 -21.22
CA GLU A 144 7.36 -9.58 -22.62
C GLU A 144 7.67 -11.07 -22.83
N LYS A 145 6.95 -11.73 -23.74
CA LYS A 145 7.20 -13.11 -24.16
C LYS A 145 7.27 -13.15 -25.70
N ASN A 146 8.43 -13.53 -26.23
CA ASN A 146 8.68 -13.59 -27.67
C ASN A 146 8.40 -12.27 -28.43
N GLY A 147 8.64 -11.12 -27.80
CA GLY A 147 8.39 -9.80 -28.37
C GLY A 147 6.94 -9.30 -28.26
N GLU A 148 6.06 -10.07 -27.60
CA GLU A 148 4.68 -9.67 -27.36
C GLU A 148 4.41 -9.47 -25.85
N PRO A 149 3.67 -8.41 -25.47
CA PRO A 149 3.29 -8.20 -24.07
C PRO A 149 2.21 -9.19 -23.66
N VAL A 150 2.46 -9.94 -22.60
CA VAL A 150 1.48 -10.84 -21.97
C VAL A 150 1.00 -10.20 -20.69
N LYS A 151 -0.31 -9.91 -20.61
CA LYS A 151 -0.98 -9.37 -19.43
C LYS A 151 -1.57 -10.50 -18.58
N TYR A 152 -1.39 -10.42 -17.27
CA TYR A 152 -1.95 -11.38 -16.31
C TYR A 152 -2.45 -10.64 -15.07
N SER A 153 -3.46 -11.22 -14.40
CA SER A 153 -4.08 -10.62 -13.25
C SER A 153 -3.23 -10.77 -11.99
N ALA A 154 -3.52 -9.97 -10.98
CA ALA A 154 -2.81 -10.01 -9.71
C ALA A 154 -2.92 -11.38 -9.01
N ASN A 155 -4.01 -12.14 -9.23
CA ASN A 155 -4.15 -13.51 -8.73
C ASN A 155 -3.19 -14.52 -9.39
N GLN A 156 -2.65 -14.17 -10.55
CA GLN A 156 -1.66 -14.97 -11.27
C GLN A 156 -0.22 -14.54 -10.95
N MET A 157 -0.05 -13.49 -10.15
CA MET A 157 1.26 -13.07 -9.66
C MET A 157 1.88 -14.13 -8.77
N SER A 158 3.19 -14.30 -8.85
CA SER A 158 3.97 -15.09 -7.89
C SER A 158 3.92 -14.47 -6.49
N ASP A 159 4.22 -15.26 -5.46
CA ASP A 159 4.27 -14.77 -4.07
C ASP A 159 5.27 -13.61 -3.91
N GLY A 160 6.39 -13.67 -4.61
CA GLY A 160 7.36 -12.56 -4.62
C GLY A 160 6.81 -11.27 -5.22
N GLU A 161 6.07 -11.34 -6.33
CA GLU A 161 5.40 -10.19 -6.94
C GLU A 161 4.33 -9.62 -6.01
N ARG A 162 3.52 -10.48 -5.39
CA ARG A 162 2.51 -10.05 -4.41
C ARG A 162 3.15 -9.42 -3.18
N ALA A 163 4.27 -9.95 -2.69
CA ALA A 163 5.00 -9.37 -1.57
C ALA A 163 5.55 -7.98 -1.91
N VAL A 164 6.10 -7.77 -3.10
CA VAL A 164 6.55 -6.45 -3.58
C VAL A 164 5.36 -5.48 -3.65
N LEU A 165 4.25 -5.89 -4.27
CA LEU A 165 3.05 -5.07 -4.37
C LEU A 165 2.51 -4.67 -2.99
N TYR A 166 2.39 -5.65 -2.09
CA TYR A 166 1.90 -5.42 -0.73
C TYR A 166 2.79 -4.46 0.05
N LEU A 167 4.10 -4.71 0.11
CA LEU A 167 5.02 -3.88 0.89
C LEU A 167 5.12 -2.45 0.33
N ALA A 168 5.22 -2.30 -1.00
CA ALA A 168 5.25 -0.99 -1.62
C ALA A 168 3.94 -0.22 -1.39
N ALA A 169 2.78 -0.87 -1.53
CA ALA A 169 1.49 -0.26 -1.27
C ALA A 169 1.32 0.14 0.21
N GLN A 170 1.76 -0.70 1.16
CA GLN A 170 1.75 -0.38 2.59
C GLN A 170 2.55 0.90 2.88
N VAL A 171 3.79 1.00 2.35
CA VAL A 171 4.64 2.18 2.55
C VAL A 171 3.98 3.44 1.99
N LEU A 172 3.42 3.36 0.79
CA LEU A 172 2.79 4.49 0.12
C LEU A 172 1.46 4.93 0.76
N CYS A 173 0.80 4.05 1.52
CA CYS A 173 -0.41 4.38 2.27
C CYS A 173 -0.11 4.97 3.67
N VAL A 174 1.14 4.87 4.15
CA VAL A 174 1.51 5.46 5.44
C VAL A 174 1.69 6.97 5.28
N PRO A 175 1.01 7.81 6.07
CA PRO A 175 1.20 9.26 6.04
C PRO A 175 2.64 9.66 6.36
N GLU A 176 3.07 10.80 5.81
CA GLU A 176 4.37 11.39 6.11
C GLU A 176 4.56 11.60 7.61
N ASN A 177 5.80 11.53 8.08
CA ASN A 177 6.20 11.70 9.48
C ASN A 177 5.72 10.60 10.44
N LYS A 178 5.30 9.45 9.93
CA LYS A 178 5.03 8.25 10.73
C LYS A 178 6.24 7.31 10.72
N MET A 179 6.46 6.61 11.84
CA MET A 179 7.44 5.53 11.89
C MET A 179 6.83 4.25 11.31
N LEU A 180 7.52 3.65 10.35
CA LEU A 180 7.14 2.37 9.78
C LEU A 180 8.08 1.26 10.29
N ILE A 181 7.51 0.21 10.84
CA ILE A 181 8.24 -0.99 11.27
C ILE A 181 7.82 -2.14 10.34
N MET A 182 8.80 -2.74 9.67
CA MET A 182 8.57 -3.96 8.87
C MET A 182 9.21 -5.15 9.58
N ASP A 183 8.36 -6.12 9.95
CA ASP A 183 8.81 -7.34 10.61
C ASP A 183 8.97 -8.44 9.56
N GLU A 184 10.17 -9.03 9.47
CA GLU A 184 10.57 -10.07 8.52
C GLU A 184 10.15 -9.74 7.06
N PRO A 185 10.57 -8.60 6.50
CA PRO A 185 10.17 -8.20 5.14
C PRO A 185 10.69 -9.15 4.06
N GLU A 186 11.72 -9.96 4.37
CA GLU A 186 12.32 -10.96 3.49
C GLU A 186 11.43 -12.17 3.19
N ILE A 187 10.39 -12.40 3.96
CA ILE A 187 9.48 -13.52 3.70
C ILE A 187 8.86 -13.37 2.31
N HIS A 188 8.95 -14.43 1.51
CA HIS A 188 8.55 -14.52 0.10
C HIS A 188 9.42 -13.75 -0.89
N LEU A 189 10.48 -13.07 -0.46
CA LEU A 189 11.36 -12.31 -1.36
C LEU A 189 12.75 -12.96 -1.50
N HIS A 190 13.16 -13.12 -2.75
CA HIS A 190 14.56 -13.46 -3.02
C HIS A 190 15.46 -12.29 -2.64
N ARG A 191 16.67 -12.57 -2.15
CA ARG A 191 17.61 -11.56 -1.64
C ARG A 191 17.89 -10.40 -2.62
N SER A 192 17.96 -10.70 -3.93
CA SER A 192 18.18 -9.68 -4.95
C SER A 192 16.99 -8.72 -5.11
N ILE A 193 15.78 -9.24 -4.99
CA ILE A 193 14.54 -8.44 -5.03
C ILE A 193 14.44 -7.57 -3.77
N MET A 194 14.75 -8.15 -2.62
CA MET A 194 14.76 -7.45 -1.34
C MET A 194 15.68 -6.22 -1.37
N ASN A 195 16.92 -6.37 -1.85
CA ASN A 195 17.85 -5.26 -1.92
C ASN A 195 17.34 -4.13 -2.82
N ARG A 196 16.74 -4.46 -3.98
CA ARG A 196 16.14 -3.45 -4.88
C ARG A 196 14.94 -2.78 -4.22
N LEU A 197 14.10 -3.54 -3.53
CA LEU A 197 12.93 -3.00 -2.83
C LEU A 197 13.35 -1.99 -1.78
N TRP A 198 14.34 -2.31 -0.93
CA TRP A 198 14.86 -1.36 0.06
C TRP A 198 15.38 -0.09 -0.59
N MET A 199 16.22 -0.19 -1.61
CA MET A 199 16.74 0.97 -2.32
C MET A 199 15.64 1.84 -2.95
N ALA A 200 14.54 1.22 -3.40
CA ALA A 200 13.41 1.94 -3.97
C ALA A 200 12.53 2.62 -2.91
N LEU A 201 12.41 2.03 -1.71
CA LEU A 201 11.59 2.55 -0.62
C LEU A 201 12.29 3.64 0.22
N GLU A 202 13.62 3.72 0.22
CA GLU A 202 14.41 4.72 0.95
C GLU A 202 14.50 6.08 0.24
N ARG A 203 13.97 6.20 -0.99
CA ARG A 203 13.93 7.44 -1.81
C ARG A 203 12.62 8.18 -1.65
#